data_88a8a42c1c5de66d5f421b2b7354269e
#
_entry.id   88a8a42c1c5de66d5f421b2b7354269e
#
_cell.length_a   1.000
_cell.length_b   1.000
_cell.length_c   1.000
_cell.angle_alpha   90.00
_cell.angle_beta   90.00
_cell.angle_gamma   90.00
#
_symmetry.space_group_name_H-M   'P 1'
#
loop_
_entity.id
_entity.type
_entity.pdbx_description
1 polymer ?
#
loop_
_entity_poly.entity_id
_entity_poly.type
_entity_poly.pdbx_seq_one_letter_code
_entity_poly.pdbx_strand_id
1 'polypeptide(L)'
;MTLLVSAGSIMLFGVIGVLMAWMSGGTVLGGILASVICRRHIRMNVSVAGGVLMAASCAALAAVSMASPVFNALLMAAGISAALFLVPLNAFFQDRADNDKRGDMIAAGNLVDCALGLLAVGFQYAMMLVIPPSWQFVVMGILSLFMAWAVFRFSRAASGSR
;
A
#
# COMPACT_ATOMS: atom_id res chain seq x y z
N MET A 1 -19.47 31.38 -16.53
CA MET A 1 -18.16 30.77 -16.41
C MET A 1 -17.97 30.05 -15.06
N THR A 2 -18.41 30.60 -13.95
CA THR A 2 -18.35 29.99 -12.60
C THR A 2 -19.12 28.68 -12.45
N LEU A 3 -20.31 28.56 -13.05
CA LEU A 3 -21.13 27.33 -12.98
C LEU A 3 -20.50 26.12 -13.69
N LEU A 4 -19.80 26.32 -14.82
CA LEU A 4 -19.09 25.25 -15.53
C LEU A 4 -17.87 24.77 -14.75
N VAL A 5 -17.16 25.67 -14.09
CA VAL A 5 -16.01 25.33 -13.24
C VAL A 5 -16.47 24.56 -12.00
N SER A 6 -17.58 24.95 -11.38
CA SER A 6 -18.12 24.23 -10.21
C SER A 6 -18.65 22.83 -10.56
N ALA A 7 -19.33 22.67 -11.69
CA ALA A 7 -19.80 21.36 -12.16
C ALA A 7 -18.64 20.41 -12.49
N GLY A 8 -17.58 20.92 -13.13
CA GLY A 8 -16.38 20.13 -13.40
C GLY A 8 -15.66 19.69 -12.12
N SER A 9 -15.58 20.57 -11.13
CA SER A 9 -14.98 20.24 -9.83
C SER A 9 -15.76 19.14 -9.11
N ILE A 10 -17.11 19.24 -9.07
CA ILE A 10 -17.97 18.25 -8.42
C ILE A 10 -17.82 16.87 -9.09
N MET A 11 -17.79 16.81 -10.43
CA MET A 11 -17.55 15.57 -11.16
C MET A 11 -16.18 14.97 -10.85
N LEU A 12 -15.13 15.78 -10.78
CA LEU A 12 -13.77 15.33 -10.48
C LEU A 12 -13.69 14.76 -9.05
N PHE A 13 -14.28 15.45 -8.07
CA PHE A 13 -14.34 14.95 -6.69
C PHE A 13 -15.13 13.63 -6.58
N GLY A 14 -16.23 13.51 -7.34
CA GLY A 14 -17.01 12.26 -7.40
C GLY A 14 -16.19 11.08 -7.92
N VAL A 15 -15.45 11.26 -9.02
CA VAL A 15 -14.59 10.21 -9.59
C VAL A 15 -13.48 9.82 -8.61
N ILE A 16 -12.78 10.79 -8.03
CA ILE A 16 -11.74 10.54 -7.04
C ILE A 16 -12.31 9.78 -5.83
N GLY A 17 -13.48 10.19 -5.34
CA GLY A 17 -14.16 9.52 -4.22
C GLY A 17 -14.48 8.06 -4.50
N VAL A 18 -14.97 7.74 -5.70
CA VAL A 18 -15.25 6.35 -6.12
C VAL A 18 -13.96 5.53 -6.19
N LEU A 19 -12.88 6.06 -6.77
CA LEU A 19 -11.59 5.37 -6.84
C LEU A 19 -11.02 5.09 -5.44
N MET A 20 -11.11 6.08 -4.55
CA MET A 20 -10.70 5.94 -3.15
C MET A 20 -11.55 4.90 -2.41
N ALA A 21 -12.86 4.82 -2.67
CA ALA A 21 -13.75 3.83 -2.08
C ALA A 21 -13.36 2.41 -2.48
N TRP A 22 -13.05 2.16 -3.76
CA TRP A 22 -12.59 0.85 -4.24
C TRP A 22 -11.27 0.43 -3.59
N MET A 23 -10.30 1.33 -3.50
CA MET A 23 -9.02 1.06 -2.85
C MET A 23 -9.19 0.80 -1.35
N SER A 24 -10.01 1.61 -0.66
CA SER A 24 -10.27 1.46 0.78
C SER A 24 -11.02 0.16 1.07
N GLY A 25 -12.02 -0.20 0.25
CA GLY A 25 -12.70 -1.49 0.33
C GLY A 25 -11.73 -2.67 0.18
N GLY A 26 -10.80 -2.58 -0.77
CA GLY A 26 -9.71 -3.54 -0.92
C GLY A 26 -8.83 -3.66 0.32
N THR A 27 -8.45 -2.52 0.91
CA THR A 27 -7.61 -2.50 2.12
C THR A 27 -8.31 -3.15 3.31
N VAL A 28 -9.61 -2.92 3.50
CA VAL A 28 -10.41 -3.57 4.54
C VAL A 28 -10.46 -5.09 4.34
N LEU A 29 -10.78 -5.54 3.12
CA LEU A 29 -10.80 -6.97 2.80
C LEU A 29 -9.42 -7.61 2.97
N GLY A 30 -8.37 -6.95 2.52
CA GLY A 30 -6.99 -7.40 2.70
C GLY A 30 -6.58 -7.51 4.16
N GLY A 31 -6.99 -6.55 5.00
CA GLY A 31 -6.78 -6.58 6.45
C GLY A 31 -7.48 -7.77 7.13
N ILE A 32 -8.72 -8.06 6.75
CA ILE A 32 -9.46 -9.23 7.23
C ILE A 32 -8.74 -10.52 6.80
N LEU A 33 -8.36 -10.64 5.54
CA LEU A 33 -7.63 -11.79 5.02
C LEU A 33 -6.29 -11.99 5.74
N ALA A 34 -5.52 -10.92 5.91
CA ALA A 34 -4.25 -10.96 6.63
C ALA A 34 -4.43 -11.42 8.07
N SER A 35 -5.44 -10.92 8.77
CA SER A 35 -5.74 -11.29 10.16
C SER A 35 -6.14 -12.76 10.30
N VAL A 36 -6.91 -13.29 9.35
CA VAL A 36 -7.31 -14.71 9.32
C VAL A 36 -6.11 -15.62 9.04
N ILE A 37 -5.27 -15.25 8.06
CA ILE A 37 -4.09 -16.05 7.66
C ILE A 37 -3.03 -16.05 8.77
N CYS A 38 -2.83 -14.91 9.43
CA CYS A 38 -1.80 -14.74 10.47
C CYS A 38 -2.29 -15.08 11.89
N ARG A 39 -3.52 -15.59 12.06
CA ARG A 39 -4.16 -15.81 13.37
C ARG A 39 -3.38 -16.71 14.32
N ARG A 40 -2.61 -17.67 13.81
CA ARG A 40 -1.84 -18.63 14.63
C ARG A 40 -0.34 -18.38 14.64
N HIS A 41 0.20 -17.88 13.55
CA HIS A 41 1.63 -17.59 13.40
C HIS A 41 1.83 -16.41 12.44
N ILE A 42 2.68 -15.47 12.82
CA ILE A 42 3.09 -14.36 11.95
C ILE A 42 3.93 -14.96 10.81
N ARG A 43 3.36 -14.99 9.61
CA ARG A 43 4.02 -15.53 8.42
C ARG A 43 4.56 -14.38 7.57
N MET A 44 5.87 -14.12 7.65
CA MET A 44 6.53 -13.11 6.81
C MET A 44 6.37 -13.39 5.30
N ASN A 45 6.17 -14.65 4.91
CA ASN A 45 5.90 -15.00 3.51
C ASN A 45 4.61 -14.35 2.97
N VAL A 46 3.62 -14.09 3.82
CA VAL A 46 2.38 -13.38 3.43
C VAL A 46 2.68 -11.93 3.08
N SER A 47 3.56 -11.27 3.85
CA SER A 47 4.01 -9.92 3.54
C SER A 47 4.76 -9.86 2.21
N VAL A 48 5.67 -10.81 1.95
CA VAL A 48 6.38 -10.88 0.66
C VAL A 48 5.40 -11.10 -0.50
N ALA A 49 4.44 -12.02 -0.35
CA ALA A 49 3.40 -12.26 -1.35
C ALA A 49 2.55 -11.02 -1.60
N GLY A 50 2.18 -10.29 -0.54
CA GLY A 50 1.47 -9.01 -0.62
C GLY A 50 2.26 -7.96 -1.44
N GLY A 51 3.56 -7.83 -1.19
CA GLY A 51 4.41 -6.90 -1.95
C GLY A 51 4.56 -7.26 -3.43
N VAL A 52 4.69 -8.55 -3.76
CA VAL A 52 4.73 -9.01 -5.16
C VAL A 52 3.38 -8.79 -5.85
N LEU A 53 2.27 -9.09 -5.18
CA LEU A 53 0.93 -8.87 -5.71
C LEU A 53 0.65 -7.37 -5.92
N MET A 54 1.14 -6.51 -5.03
CA MET A 54 1.06 -5.05 -5.19
C MET A 54 1.82 -4.57 -6.42
N ALA A 55 3.03 -5.08 -6.65
CA ALA A 55 3.81 -4.76 -7.83
C ALA A 55 3.10 -5.21 -9.13
N ALA A 56 2.51 -6.40 -9.13
CA ALA A 56 1.73 -6.91 -10.26
C ALA A 56 0.48 -6.05 -10.52
N SER A 57 -0.22 -5.63 -9.46
CA SER A 57 -1.38 -4.73 -9.57
C SER A 57 -0.97 -3.37 -10.12
N CYS A 58 0.15 -2.80 -9.69
CA CYS A 58 0.68 -1.54 -10.22
C CYS A 58 1.07 -1.66 -11.71
N ALA A 59 1.71 -2.76 -12.11
CA ALA A 59 2.07 -3.01 -13.50
C ALA A 59 0.81 -3.14 -14.40
N ALA A 60 -0.22 -3.83 -13.91
CA ALA A 60 -1.49 -3.95 -14.59
C ALA A 60 -2.23 -2.60 -14.69
N LEU A 61 -2.22 -1.79 -13.64
CA LEU A 61 -2.79 -0.43 -13.65
C LEU A 61 -2.11 0.49 -14.65
N ALA A 62 -0.80 0.33 -14.87
CA ALA A 62 -0.07 1.09 -15.88
C ALA A 62 -0.53 0.78 -17.32
N ALA A 63 -1.04 -0.42 -17.57
CA ALA A 63 -1.47 -0.90 -18.89
C ALA A 63 -2.96 -0.69 -19.17
N VAL A 64 -3.78 -0.41 -18.15
CA VAL A 64 -5.25 -0.32 -18.26
C VAL A 64 -5.71 1.13 -18.23
N SER A 65 -6.67 1.47 -19.12
CA SER A 65 -7.29 2.80 -19.12
C SER A 65 -8.12 3.04 -17.85
N MET A 66 -8.04 4.26 -17.30
CA MET A 66 -8.80 4.69 -16.12
C MET A 66 -10.32 4.62 -16.31
N ALA A 67 -10.82 4.66 -17.55
CA ALA A 67 -12.24 4.54 -17.85
C ALA A 67 -12.78 3.09 -17.83
N SER A 68 -11.90 2.10 -17.71
CA SER A 68 -12.27 0.70 -17.69
C SER A 68 -12.75 0.26 -16.30
N PRO A 69 -13.83 -0.56 -16.19
CA PRO A 69 -14.22 -1.16 -14.91
C PRO A 69 -13.14 -2.08 -14.34
N VAL A 70 -12.26 -2.61 -15.18
CA VAL A 70 -11.10 -3.40 -14.77
C VAL A 70 -10.12 -2.56 -13.92
N PHE A 71 -10.02 -1.26 -14.19
CA PHE A 71 -9.18 -0.35 -13.41
C PHE A 71 -9.62 -0.31 -11.93
N ASN A 72 -10.94 -0.25 -11.66
CA ASN A 72 -11.47 -0.26 -10.30
C ASN A 72 -11.18 -1.59 -9.57
N ALA A 73 -11.31 -2.72 -10.28
CA ALA A 73 -10.97 -4.03 -9.73
C ALA A 73 -9.46 -4.14 -9.39
N LEU A 74 -8.60 -3.57 -10.23
CA LEU A 74 -7.16 -3.52 -9.98
C LEU A 74 -6.80 -2.60 -8.80
N LEU A 75 -7.52 -1.48 -8.62
CA LEU A 75 -7.37 -0.64 -7.42
C LEU A 75 -7.75 -1.39 -6.16
N MET A 76 -8.83 -2.14 -6.20
CA MET A 76 -9.23 -3.00 -5.09
C MET A 76 -8.17 -4.08 -4.80
N ALA A 77 -7.62 -4.72 -5.83
CA ALA A 77 -6.54 -5.70 -5.71
C ALA A 77 -5.26 -5.06 -5.12
N ALA A 78 -4.92 -3.83 -5.52
CA ALA A 78 -3.81 -3.08 -4.95
C ALA A 78 -4.06 -2.78 -3.46
N GLY A 79 -5.27 -2.40 -3.06
CA GLY A 79 -5.65 -2.22 -1.65
C GLY A 79 -5.52 -3.49 -0.82
N ILE A 80 -6.00 -4.63 -1.34
CA ILE A 80 -5.83 -5.95 -0.70
C ILE A 80 -4.35 -6.26 -0.51
N SER A 81 -3.56 -6.06 -1.55
CA SER A 81 -2.12 -6.35 -1.56
C SER A 81 -1.35 -5.49 -0.56
N ALA A 82 -1.70 -4.21 -0.46
CA ALA A 82 -1.11 -3.28 0.51
C ALA A 82 -1.37 -3.73 1.96
N ALA A 83 -2.59 -4.15 2.26
CA ALA A 83 -2.94 -4.65 3.59
C ALA A 83 -2.25 -5.99 3.90
N LEU A 84 -2.18 -6.92 2.93
CA LEU A 84 -1.45 -8.19 3.08
C LEU A 84 0.06 -7.97 3.30
N PHE A 85 0.62 -6.90 2.77
CA PHE A 85 1.99 -6.51 3.02
C PHE A 85 2.18 -5.90 4.41
N LEU A 86 1.35 -4.93 4.77
CA LEU A 86 1.54 -4.06 5.93
C LEU A 86 1.13 -4.74 7.25
N VAL A 87 0.02 -5.48 7.26
CA VAL A 87 -0.54 -6.07 8.50
C VAL A 87 0.40 -7.08 9.15
N PRO A 88 0.97 -8.08 8.42
CA PRO A 88 1.91 -9.01 9.04
C PRO A 88 3.21 -8.33 9.48
N LEU A 89 3.65 -7.30 8.76
CA LEU A 89 4.86 -6.56 9.09
C LEU A 89 4.68 -5.79 10.41
N ASN A 90 3.58 -5.05 10.56
CA ASN A 90 3.25 -4.36 11.80
C ASN A 90 3.07 -5.32 12.98
N ALA A 91 2.41 -6.46 12.76
CA ALA A 91 2.27 -7.49 13.78
C ALA A 91 3.63 -8.05 14.23
N PHE A 92 4.56 -8.27 13.30
CA PHE A 92 5.91 -8.72 13.60
C PHE A 92 6.71 -7.71 14.43
N PHE A 93 6.61 -6.43 14.12
CA PHE A 93 7.26 -5.38 14.92
C PHE A 93 6.69 -5.30 16.34
N GLN A 94 5.36 -5.41 16.47
CA GLN A 94 4.69 -5.36 17.78
C GLN A 94 5.00 -6.59 18.65
N ASP A 95 5.16 -7.77 18.04
CA ASP A 95 5.47 -9.01 18.76
C ASP A 95 6.89 -9.01 19.33
N ARG A 96 7.81 -8.27 18.71
CA ARG A 96 9.19 -8.12 19.19
C ARG A 96 9.40 -6.97 20.19
N ALA A 97 8.39 -6.16 20.42
CA ALA A 97 8.45 -5.09 21.40
C ALA A 97 8.41 -5.64 22.83
N ASP A 98 9.31 -5.16 23.67
CA ASP A 98 9.30 -5.42 25.10
C ASP A 98 7.98 -4.90 25.70
N ASN A 99 7.34 -5.66 26.59
CA ASN A 99 6.02 -5.33 27.11
C ASN A 99 5.96 -3.93 27.75
N ASP A 100 7.02 -3.54 28.45
CA ASP A 100 7.12 -2.23 29.12
C ASP A 100 7.30 -1.05 28.13
N LYS A 101 7.77 -1.31 26.92
CA LYS A 101 8.06 -0.29 25.89
C LYS A 101 7.15 -0.37 24.68
N ARG A 102 6.12 -1.22 24.73
CA ARG A 102 5.23 -1.47 23.59
C ARG A 102 4.46 -0.22 23.17
N GLY A 103 4.03 0.61 24.14
CA GLY A 103 3.37 1.89 23.87
C GLY A 103 4.28 2.87 23.12
N ASP A 104 5.52 3.02 23.60
CA ASP A 104 6.50 3.92 22.99
C ASP A 104 6.88 3.48 21.56
N MET A 105 7.01 2.17 21.32
CA MET A 105 7.28 1.64 19.98
C MET A 105 6.12 1.89 19.01
N ILE A 106 4.88 1.74 19.46
CA ILE A 106 3.70 2.04 18.62
C ILE A 106 3.65 3.54 18.31
N ALA A 107 3.88 4.39 19.31
CA ALA A 107 3.90 5.84 19.11
C ALA A 107 5.03 6.29 18.15
N ALA A 108 6.23 5.75 18.32
CA ALA A 108 7.35 6.00 17.42
C ALA A 108 7.07 5.49 16.00
N GLY A 109 6.47 4.31 15.85
CA GLY A 109 6.04 3.76 14.56
C GLY A 109 5.07 4.68 13.85
N ASN A 110 4.02 5.14 14.54
CA ASN A 110 3.04 6.07 13.97
C ASN A 110 3.68 7.40 13.56
N LEU A 111 4.63 7.92 14.35
CA LEU A 111 5.36 9.14 13.99
C LEU A 111 6.18 8.96 12.70
N VAL A 112 6.88 7.82 12.59
CA VAL A 112 7.65 7.48 11.38
C VAL A 112 6.73 7.30 10.19
N ASP A 113 5.59 6.63 10.34
CA ASP A 113 4.59 6.44 9.27
C ASP A 113 4.03 7.78 8.79
N CYS A 114 3.71 8.71 9.71
CA CYS A 114 3.28 10.06 9.35
C CYS A 114 4.37 10.83 8.60
N ALA A 115 5.62 10.79 9.07
CA ALA A 115 6.74 11.46 8.42
C ALA A 115 7.01 10.90 7.02
N LEU A 116 7.02 9.57 6.88
CA LEU A 116 7.17 8.89 5.59
C LEU A 116 5.99 9.16 4.66
N GLY A 117 4.77 9.27 5.20
CA GLY A 117 3.58 9.65 4.45
C GLY A 117 3.71 11.06 3.84
N LEU A 118 4.18 12.04 4.61
CA LEU A 118 4.45 13.39 4.11
C LEU A 118 5.53 13.39 3.03
N LEU A 119 6.62 12.65 3.23
CA LEU A 119 7.67 12.50 2.23
C LEU A 119 7.16 11.83 0.95
N ALA A 120 6.32 10.81 1.08
CA ALA A 120 5.70 10.12 -0.07
C ALA A 120 4.80 11.05 -0.87
N VAL A 121 4.01 11.92 -0.20
CA VAL A 121 3.18 12.93 -0.88
C VAL A 121 4.06 13.94 -1.62
N GLY A 122 5.13 14.43 -1.00
CA GLY A 122 6.09 15.33 -1.63
C GLY A 122 6.79 14.69 -2.84
N PHE A 123 7.20 13.43 -2.70
CA PHE A 123 7.78 12.65 -3.80
C PHE A 123 6.79 12.44 -4.95
N GLN A 124 5.54 12.09 -4.64
CA GLN A 124 4.47 11.94 -5.63
C GLN A 124 4.21 13.26 -6.38
N TYR A 125 4.18 14.37 -5.65
CA TYR A 125 4.02 15.69 -6.27
C TYR A 125 5.18 16.02 -7.23
N ALA A 126 6.42 15.77 -6.80
CA ALA A 126 7.60 15.96 -7.66
C ALA A 126 7.56 15.06 -8.90
N MET A 127 7.15 13.80 -8.75
CA MET A 127 6.97 12.88 -9.88
C MET A 127 5.91 13.36 -10.87
N MET A 128 4.81 13.93 -10.38
CA MET A 128 3.72 14.43 -11.22
C MET A 128 4.18 15.57 -12.14
N LEU A 129 5.18 16.34 -11.75
CA LEU A 129 5.74 17.43 -12.57
C LEU A 129 6.61 16.94 -13.74
N VAL A 130 7.17 15.72 -13.65
CA VAL A 130 8.20 15.23 -14.57
C VAL A 130 7.73 14.00 -15.37
N ILE A 131 6.86 13.16 -14.79
CA ILE A 131 6.54 11.83 -15.30
C ILE A 131 5.03 11.69 -15.55
N PRO A 132 4.59 11.18 -16.72
CA PRO A 132 3.17 10.94 -17.00
C PRO A 132 2.60 9.87 -16.07
N PRO A 133 1.27 9.90 -15.78
CA PRO A 133 0.62 9.06 -14.76
C PRO A 133 0.86 7.55 -14.94
N SER A 134 0.91 7.05 -16.16
CA SER A 134 1.15 5.62 -16.44
C SER A 134 2.52 5.14 -15.93
N TRP A 135 3.55 5.95 -16.08
CA TRP A 135 4.89 5.63 -15.60
C TRP A 135 5.04 5.73 -14.08
N GLN A 136 4.20 6.53 -13.43
CA GLN A 136 4.17 6.61 -11.95
C GLN A 136 3.77 5.25 -11.35
N PHE A 137 2.80 4.55 -11.94
CA PHE A 137 2.45 3.19 -11.51
C PHE A 137 3.62 2.20 -11.67
N VAL A 138 4.41 2.33 -12.74
CA VAL A 138 5.60 1.48 -12.94
C VAL A 138 6.64 1.74 -11.85
N VAL A 139 6.91 2.98 -11.53
CA VAL A 139 7.86 3.35 -10.45
C VAL A 139 7.38 2.82 -9.10
N MET A 140 6.09 2.97 -8.78
CA MET A 140 5.50 2.42 -7.56
C MET A 140 5.58 0.88 -7.51
N GLY A 141 5.38 0.22 -8.65
CA GLY A 141 5.55 -1.23 -8.78
C GLY A 141 6.99 -1.68 -8.48
N ILE A 142 7.99 -0.98 -9.02
CA ILE A 142 9.42 -1.26 -8.78
C ILE A 142 9.77 -1.06 -7.30
N LEU A 143 9.31 0.05 -6.70
CA LEU A 143 9.49 0.32 -5.26
C LEU A 143 8.88 -0.79 -4.40
N SER A 144 7.68 -1.25 -4.75
CA SER A 144 6.99 -2.34 -4.06
C SER A 144 7.77 -3.67 -4.14
N LEU A 145 8.32 -4.00 -5.33
CA LEU A 145 9.19 -5.16 -5.50
C LEU A 145 10.48 -5.06 -4.67
N PHE A 146 11.08 -3.88 -4.64
CA PHE A 146 12.28 -3.64 -3.84
C PHE A 146 12.00 -3.84 -2.35
N MET A 147 10.88 -3.31 -1.85
CA MET A 147 10.46 -3.50 -0.46
C MET A 147 10.14 -4.97 -0.14
N ALA A 148 9.46 -5.68 -1.04
CA ALA A 148 9.19 -7.11 -0.89
C ALA A 148 10.49 -7.93 -0.83
N TRP A 149 11.45 -7.61 -1.68
CA TRP A 149 12.78 -8.22 -1.68
C TRP A 149 13.55 -7.91 -0.39
N ALA A 150 13.52 -6.69 0.10
CA ALA A 150 14.15 -6.30 1.36
C ALA A 150 13.57 -7.10 2.54
N VAL A 151 12.24 -7.18 2.65
CA VAL A 151 11.55 -7.99 3.67
C VAL A 151 11.93 -9.47 3.57
N PHE A 152 12.02 -10.01 2.35
CA PHE A 152 12.43 -11.38 2.13
C PHE A 152 13.87 -11.65 2.60
N ARG A 153 14.80 -10.76 2.27
CA ARG A 153 16.20 -10.86 2.74
C ARG A 153 16.29 -10.81 4.26
N PHE A 154 15.54 -9.88 4.88
CA PHE A 154 15.50 -9.73 6.33
C PHE A 154 14.92 -10.96 7.03
N SER A 155 13.85 -11.52 6.48
CA SER A 155 13.22 -12.72 7.05
C SER A 155 14.14 -13.93 7.03
N ARG A 156 14.94 -14.11 5.97
CA ARG A 156 15.95 -15.19 5.89
C ARG A 156 17.11 -14.99 6.87
N ALA A 157 17.59 -13.76 7.03
CA ALA A 157 18.65 -13.46 7.97
C ALA A 157 18.19 -13.74 9.42
N ALA A 158 16.96 -13.41 9.77
CA ALA A 158 16.37 -13.67 11.08
C ALA A 158 16.11 -15.17 11.37
N SER A 159 15.94 -15.99 10.33
CA SER A 159 15.78 -17.46 10.47
C SER A 159 17.09 -18.20 10.60
N GLY A 160 18.21 -17.66 10.10
CA GLY A 160 19.53 -18.29 10.13
C GLY A 160 20.29 -18.09 11.46
N SER A 161 19.77 -17.26 12.37
CA SER A 161 20.38 -16.96 13.67
C SER A 161 19.79 -17.76 14.84
N ARG A 162 18.93 -18.74 14.56
CA ARG A 162 18.41 -19.72 15.53
C ARG A 162 18.99 -21.09 15.24
#